data_5787ef8e2694733c4835df605e402225
#
_entry.id   5787ef8e2694733c4835df605e402225
#
_cell.length_a   1.000
_cell.length_b   1.000
_cell.length_c   1.000
_cell.angle_alpha   90.00
_cell.angle_beta   90.00
_cell.angle_gamma   90.00
#
_symmetry.space_group_name_H-M   'P 1'
#
loop_
_entity.id
_entity.type
_entity.pdbx_description
1 polymer ?
#
loop_
_entity_poly.entity_id
_entity_poly.type
_entity_poly.pdbx_seq_one_letter_code
_entity_poly.pdbx_strand_id
1 'polypeptide(L)'
;MEIFRIANKKYADDLLGKGAALNGGRWNKTGTPVLYCSESIEIALLETVVHLPANFAANLMLLTLQIPDNSIQSITAFELPDNWYKHPAPEVLAEIGDDWVKSNSTIALKVPSVIVPSTSNFILNCSHSHYKKVKIIQKQNFPIDPRLTKTL
;
A
#
# COMPACT_ATOMS: atom_id res chain seq x y z
N MET A 1 14.07 7.68 1.14
CA MET A 1 13.39 7.14 -0.08
C MET A 1 12.01 7.76 -0.19
N GLU A 2 11.60 8.10 -1.39
CA GLU A 2 10.23 8.53 -1.69
C GLU A 2 9.38 7.36 -2.14
N ILE A 3 8.17 7.30 -1.63
CA ILE A 3 7.13 6.35 -2.02
C ILE A 3 5.81 7.08 -2.25
N PHE A 4 4.88 6.45 -2.93
CA PHE A 4 3.70 7.12 -3.46
C PHE A 4 2.41 6.41 -3.03
N ARG A 5 1.39 7.22 -2.76
CA ARG A 5 0.05 6.73 -2.43
C ARG A 5 -0.98 7.59 -3.15
N ILE A 6 -1.93 6.96 -3.80
CA ILE A 6 -3.13 7.62 -4.30
C ILE A 6 -4.30 7.19 -3.43
N ALA A 7 -5.04 8.16 -2.91
CA ALA A 7 -6.15 7.91 -2.01
C ALA A 7 -7.30 8.89 -2.26
N ASN A 8 -8.51 8.50 -1.89
CA ASN A 8 -9.63 9.43 -1.89
C ASN A 8 -9.30 10.62 -0.98
N LYS A 9 -9.63 11.83 -1.43
CA LYS A 9 -9.37 13.09 -0.70
C LYS A 9 -9.87 13.04 0.74
N LYS A 10 -11.00 12.39 0.97
CA LYS A 10 -11.60 12.24 2.30
C LYS A 10 -10.69 11.49 3.28
N TYR A 11 -9.86 10.56 2.78
CA TYR A 11 -9.01 9.68 3.59
C TYR A 11 -7.51 9.92 3.39
N ALA A 12 -7.16 10.91 2.56
CA ALA A 12 -5.75 11.16 2.18
C ALA A 12 -4.86 11.51 3.39
N ASP A 13 -5.41 12.14 4.41
CA ASP A 13 -4.68 12.53 5.61
C ASP A 13 -4.58 11.41 6.67
N ASP A 14 -5.25 10.28 6.46
CA ASP A 14 -5.13 9.13 7.35
C ASP A 14 -3.82 8.37 7.07
N LEU A 15 -2.79 8.72 7.83
CA LEU A 15 -1.51 8.01 7.85
C LEU A 15 -1.44 6.93 8.94
N LEU A 16 -2.52 6.72 9.68
CA LEU A 16 -2.54 5.77 10.80
C LEU A 16 -3.02 4.37 10.41
N GLY A 17 -3.34 4.16 9.13
CA GLY A 17 -3.75 2.85 8.61
C GLY A 17 -5.12 2.38 9.11
N LYS A 18 -6.02 3.31 9.47
CA LYS A 18 -7.35 2.98 9.98
C LYS A 18 -8.18 2.17 8.98
N GLY A 19 -8.15 2.55 7.70
CA GLY A 19 -8.89 1.86 6.65
C GLY A 19 -8.43 0.41 6.48
N ALA A 20 -7.12 0.16 6.44
CA ALA A 20 -6.57 -1.17 6.35
C ALA A 20 -6.85 -2.01 7.61
N ALA A 21 -6.76 -1.42 8.80
CA ALA A 21 -7.12 -2.08 10.05
C ALA A 21 -8.59 -2.49 10.09
N LEU A 22 -9.48 -1.67 9.52
CA LEU A 22 -10.92 -1.94 9.51
C LEU A 22 -11.29 -3.07 8.55
N ASN A 23 -10.70 -3.11 7.37
CA ASN A 23 -11.11 -4.00 6.27
C ASN A 23 -10.19 -5.22 6.08
N GLY A 24 -8.96 -5.17 6.58
CA GLY A 24 -7.92 -6.11 6.17
C GLY A 24 -7.46 -5.88 4.72
N GLY A 25 -6.43 -6.59 4.31
CA GLY A 25 -5.88 -6.52 2.96
C GLY A 25 -4.96 -7.69 2.68
N ARG A 26 -4.28 -7.66 1.54
CA ARG A 26 -3.35 -8.75 1.14
C ARG A 26 -2.27 -9.01 2.21
N TRP A 27 -1.76 -7.94 2.83
CA TRP A 27 -0.62 -8.00 3.76
C TRP A 27 -0.97 -7.65 5.19
N ASN A 28 -2.25 -7.58 5.55
CA ASN A 28 -2.68 -7.36 6.93
C ASN A 28 -4.03 -8.00 7.21
N LYS A 29 -4.20 -8.49 8.42
CA LYS A 29 -5.51 -8.91 8.95
C LYS A 29 -6.27 -7.71 9.50
N THR A 30 -7.58 -7.86 9.63
CA THR A 30 -8.42 -6.90 10.35
C THR A 30 -7.85 -6.65 11.75
N GLY A 31 -7.74 -5.39 12.14
CA GLY A 31 -7.17 -4.96 13.42
C GLY A 31 -5.69 -4.54 13.34
N THR A 32 -4.98 -4.86 12.26
CA THR A 32 -3.58 -4.51 12.07
C THR A 32 -3.45 -3.25 11.22
N PRO A 33 -3.03 -2.10 11.77
CA PRO A 33 -2.95 -0.84 11.03
C PRO A 33 -1.68 -0.79 10.17
N VAL A 34 -1.88 -0.76 8.86
CA VAL A 34 -0.81 -0.56 7.87
C VAL A 34 -1.23 0.47 6.84
N LEU A 35 -0.27 1.06 6.15
CA LEU A 35 -0.51 1.97 5.04
C LEU A 35 0.11 1.39 3.77
N TYR A 36 -0.72 1.22 2.74
CA TYR A 36 -0.29 0.72 1.43
C TYR A 36 0.21 1.86 0.56
N CYS A 37 1.44 1.74 0.06
CA CYS A 37 2.10 2.67 -0.85
C CYS A 37 2.77 1.89 -1.99
N SER A 38 3.29 2.61 -2.98
CA SER A 38 3.94 2.02 -4.14
C SER A 38 5.27 2.71 -4.44
N GLU A 39 6.15 2.02 -5.18
CA GLU A 39 7.47 2.56 -5.53
C GLU A 39 7.41 3.68 -6.57
N SER A 40 6.32 3.78 -7.34
CA SER A 40 6.10 4.83 -8.32
C SER A 40 4.64 5.28 -8.37
N ILE A 41 4.41 6.44 -8.97
CA ILE A 41 3.06 7.01 -9.15
C ILE A 41 2.21 6.09 -10.04
N GLU A 42 2.82 5.52 -11.09
CA GLU A 42 2.15 4.62 -12.05
C GLU A 42 1.63 3.36 -11.35
N ILE A 43 2.43 2.77 -10.48
CA ILE A 43 1.99 1.58 -9.72
C ILE A 43 0.94 1.97 -8.68
N ALA A 44 1.09 3.10 -8.00
CA ALA A 44 0.06 3.61 -7.10
C ALA A 44 -1.27 3.82 -7.83
N LEU A 45 -1.23 4.30 -9.08
CA LEU A 45 -2.42 4.46 -9.92
C LEU A 45 -3.06 3.11 -10.27
N LEU A 46 -2.28 2.15 -10.75
CA LEU A 46 -2.78 0.81 -11.09
C LEU A 46 -3.42 0.12 -9.89
N GLU A 47 -2.76 0.15 -8.73
CA GLU A 47 -3.29 -0.41 -7.48
C GLU A 47 -4.59 0.28 -7.06
N THR A 48 -4.71 1.59 -7.29
CA THR A 48 -5.93 2.33 -7.01
C THR A 48 -7.06 1.94 -7.97
N VAL A 49 -6.78 1.86 -9.26
CA VAL A 49 -7.79 1.57 -10.30
C VAL A 49 -8.43 0.21 -10.10
N VAL A 50 -7.66 -0.83 -9.75
CA VAL A 50 -8.23 -2.19 -9.56
C VAL A 50 -9.15 -2.28 -8.33
N HIS A 51 -9.07 -1.33 -7.41
CA HIS A 51 -9.91 -1.26 -6.21
C HIS A 51 -11.05 -0.24 -6.31
N LEU A 52 -11.11 0.57 -7.40
CA LEU A 52 -12.18 1.55 -7.56
C LEU A 52 -13.50 0.87 -7.92
N PRO A 53 -14.61 1.24 -7.25
CA PRO A 53 -15.94 0.84 -7.70
C PRO A 53 -16.25 1.38 -9.11
N ALA A 54 -17.01 0.61 -9.90
CA ALA A 54 -17.32 0.93 -11.31
C ALA A 54 -17.94 2.32 -11.55
N ASN A 55 -18.57 2.92 -10.53
CA ASN A 55 -19.25 4.23 -10.60
C ASN A 55 -18.56 5.31 -9.77
N PHE A 56 -17.30 5.15 -9.46
CA PHE A 56 -16.60 6.08 -8.58
C PHE A 56 -16.08 7.29 -9.34
N ALA A 57 -16.74 8.45 -9.18
CA ALA A 57 -16.21 9.75 -9.58
C ALA A 57 -15.19 10.19 -8.53
N ALA A 58 -13.92 9.93 -8.80
CA ALA A 58 -12.90 10.02 -7.78
C ALA A 58 -12.37 11.43 -7.57
N ASN A 59 -12.54 11.97 -6.37
CA ASN A 59 -11.67 12.98 -5.82
C ASN A 59 -10.42 12.28 -5.24
N LEU A 60 -9.40 12.10 -6.07
CA LEU A 60 -8.16 11.46 -5.66
C LEU A 60 -7.08 12.48 -5.35
N MET A 61 -6.25 12.13 -4.37
CA MET A 61 -5.04 12.85 -3.99
C MET A 61 -3.84 11.95 -4.18
N LEU A 62 -2.79 12.51 -4.76
CA LEU A 62 -1.46 11.91 -4.76
C LEU A 62 -0.67 12.42 -3.56
N LEU A 63 -0.18 11.48 -2.78
CA LEU A 63 0.72 11.73 -1.65
C LEU A 63 2.11 11.22 -2.01
N THR A 64 3.12 12.06 -1.84
CA THR A 64 4.53 11.63 -1.83
C THR A 64 4.98 11.58 -0.39
N LEU A 65 5.42 10.40 0.04
CA LEU A 65 5.90 10.18 1.40
C LEU A 65 7.40 9.93 1.40
N GLN A 66 8.07 10.51 2.39
CA GLN A 66 9.47 10.22 2.69
C GLN A 66 9.56 9.19 3.80
N ILE A 67 10.30 8.11 3.57
CA ILE A 67 10.61 7.08 4.57
C ILE A 67 12.13 6.92 4.74
N PRO A 68 12.60 6.47 5.93
CA PRO A 68 14.03 6.20 6.14
C PRO A 68 14.51 5.02 5.30
N ASP A 69 15.62 5.19 4.58
CA ASP A 69 16.20 4.13 3.74
C ASP A 69 16.69 2.92 4.54
N ASN A 70 17.11 3.14 5.77
CA ASN A 70 17.64 2.10 6.67
C ASN A 70 16.57 1.36 7.47
N SER A 71 15.29 1.55 7.16
CA SER A 71 14.18 0.91 7.87
C SER A 71 13.20 0.23 6.89
N ILE A 72 13.77 -0.51 5.95
CA ILE A 72 13.03 -1.24 4.91
C ILE A 72 13.48 -2.70 4.93
N GLN A 73 12.53 -3.60 5.09
CA GLN A 73 12.70 -5.04 4.87
C GLN A 73 12.10 -5.38 3.51
N SER A 74 12.72 -6.27 2.76
CA SER A 74 12.22 -6.72 1.46
C SER A 74 11.86 -8.20 1.49
N ILE A 75 10.78 -8.54 0.81
CA ILE A 75 10.38 -9.92 0.51
C ILE A 75 10.30 -10.04 -1.01
N THR A 76 10.98 -11.03 -1.56
CA THR A 76 10.93 -11.33 -3.00
C THR A 76 9.86 -12.39 -3.30
N ALA A 77 9.43 -12.49 -4.56
CA ALA A 77 8.47 -13.51 -4.98
C ALA A 77 8.96 -14.94 -4.72
N PHE A 78 10.28 -15.17 -4.70
CA PHE A 78 10.88 -16.49 -4.43
C PHE A 78 10.71 -16.93 -2.97
N GLU A 79 10.50 -16.01 -2.06
CA GLU A 79 10.28 -16.27 -0.64
C GLU A 79 8.80 -16.48 -0.29
N LEU A 80 7.92 -16.29 -1.29
CA LEU A 80 6.48 -16.40 -1.13
C LEU A 80 5.96 -17.74 -1.63
N PRO A 81 4.77 -18.19 -1.16
CA PRO A 81 4.11 -19.37 -1.71
C PRO A 81 3.87 -19.24 -3.22
N ASP A 82 3.86 -20.35 -3.95
CA ASP A 82 3.67 -20.38 -5.41
C ASP A 82 2.39 -19.70 -5.88
N ASN A 83 1.38 -19.60 -5.02
CA ASN A 83 0.09 -18.98 -5.31
C ASN A 83 -0.05 -17.55 -4.78
N TRP A 84 1.06 -16.90 -4.40
CA TRP A 84 1.04 -15.56 -3.78
C TRP A 84 0.30 -14.48 -4.59
N TYR A 85 0.31 -14.62 -5.91
CA TYR A 85 -0.29 -13.65 -6.86
C TYR A 85 -1.82 -13.80 -7.00
N LYS A 86 -2.42 -14.84 -6.45
CA LYS A 86 -3.86 -15.10 -6.63
C LYS A 86 -4.74 -14.04 -5.99
N HIS A 87 -5.92 -13.87 -6.58
CA HIS A 87 -7.01 -13.08 -6.04
C HIS A 87 -8.27 -13.95 -5.92
N PRO A 88 -8.92 -14.05 -4.75
CA PRO A 88 -8.52 -13.45 -3.46
C PRO A 88 -7.13 -13.86 -2.98
N ALA A 89 -6.50 -12.97 -2.21
CA ALA A 89 -5.16 -13.22 -1.71
C ALA A 89 -5.12 -14.44 -0.77
N PRO A 90 -4.08 -15.30 -0.87
CA PRO A 90 -3.87 -16.36 0.11
C PRO A 90 -3.70 -15.76 1.52
N GLU A 91 -4.37 -16.35 2.51
CA GLU A 91 -4.39 -15.85 3.89
C GLU A 91 -2.99 -15.74 4.51
N VAL A 92 -2.08 -16.62 4.12
CA VAL A 92 -0.69 -16.62 4.60
C VAL A 92 0.04 -15.31 4.35
N LEU A 93 -0.32 -14.54 3.33
CA LEU A 93 0.30 -13.23 3.06
C LEU A 93 -0.05 -12.22 4.16
N ALA A 94 -1.31 -12.20 4.59
CA ALA A 94 -1.72 -11.38 5.72
C ALA A 94 -1.06 -11.81 7.03
N GLU A 95 -0.83 -13.12 7.22
CA GLU A 95 -0.07 -13.64 8.37
C GLU A 95 1.38 -13.16 8.36
N ILE A 96 2.04 -13.23 7.21
CA ILE A 96 3.42 -12.71 7.03
C ILE A 96 3.47 -11.22 7.38
N GLY A 97 2.54 -10.44 6.86
CA GLY A 97 2.47 -9.00 7.14
C GLY A 97 2.21 -8.69 8.62
N ASP A 98 1.29 -9.41 9.26
CA ASP A 98 0.99 -9.25 10.67
C ASP A 98 2.18 -9.60 11.57
N ASP A 99 2.88 -10.69 11.27
CA ASP A 99 4.08 -11.11 12.01
C ASP A 99 5.19 -10.06 11.88
N TRP A 100 5.38 -9.50 10.68
CA TRP A 100 6.31 -8.40 10.47
C TRP A 100 5.91 -7.16 11.27
N VAL A 101 4.63 -6.77 11.28
CA VAL A 101 4.15 -5.63 12.09
C VAL A 101 4.44 -5.86 13.58
N LYS A 102 4.14 -7.04 14.10
CA LYS A 102 4.39 -7.42 15.50
C LYS A 102 5.87 -7.43 15.85
N SER A 103 6.74 -7.79 14.91
CA SER A 103 8.20 -7.80 15.13
C SER A 103 8.77 -6.40 15.40
N ASN A 104 8.07 -5.35 14.94
CA ASN A 104 8.51 -3.95 15.04
C ASN A 104 9.95 -3.72 14.48
N SER A 105 10.36 -4.54 13.51
CA SER A 105 11.73 -4.56 12.99
C SER A 105 12.05 -3.39 12.06
N THR A 106 11.12 -3.05 11.16
CA THR A 106 11.29 -1.97 10.19
C THR A 106 9.99 -1.19 9.99
N ILE A 107 10.12 0.06 9.53
CA ILE A 107 8.97 0.92 9.22
C ILE A 107 8.25 0.44 7.98
N ALA A 108 8.99 -0.06 6.98
CA ALA A 108 8.44 -0.47 5.69
C ALA A 108 8.78 -1.93 5.36
N LEU A 109 7.81 -2.62 4.77
CA LEU A 109 7.97 -3.92 4.11
C LEU A 109 7.79 -3.71 2.61
N LYS A 110 8.85 -3.97 1.84
CA LYS A 110 8.83 -3.94 0.38
C LYS A 110 8.41 -5.32 -0.14
N VAL A 111 7.35 -5.35 -0.93
CA VAL A 111 6.75 -6.59 -1.47
C VAL A 111 6.53 -6.47 -2.98
N PRO A 112 6.53 -7.59 -3.73
CA PRO A 112 6.24 -7.52 -5.16
C PRO A 112 4.78 -7.11 -5.41
N SER A 113 4.54 -6.30 -6.45
CA SER A 113 3.19 -6.01 -6.92
C SER A 113 2.62 -7.23 -7.65
N VAL A 114 1.34 -7.54 -7.40
CA VAL A 114 0.63 -8.59 -8.15
C VAL A 114 0.26 -8.11 -9.55
N ILE A 115 0.02 -6.81 -9.71
CA ILE A 115 -0.41 -6.23 -10.98
C ILE A 115 0.74 -6.17 -11.99
N VAL A 116 1.93 -5.74 -11.53
CA VAL A 116 3.16 -5.68 -12.33
C VAL A 116 4.30 -6.27 -11.51
N PRO A 117 4.57 -7.59 -11.62
CA PRO A 117 5.49 -8.31 -10.71
C PRO A 117 6.94 -7.82 -10.70
N SER A 118 7.36 -7.08 -11.73
CA SER A 118 8.69 -6.43 -11.77
C SER A 118 8.79 -5.16 -10.92
N THR A 119 7.69 -4.73 -10.32
CA THR A 119 7.59 -3.53 -9.48
C THR A 119 7.25 -3.89 -8.05
N SER A 120 7.32 -2.91 -7.15
CA SER A 120 7.12 -3.14 -5.72
C SER A 120 6.08 -2.22 -5.11
N ASN A 121 5.38 -2.77 -4.13
CA ASN A 121 4.60 -2.01 -3.17
C ASN A 121 5.35 -1.91 -1.83
N PHE A 122 5.00 -0.92 -1.05
CA PHE A 122 5.52 -0.69 0.30
C PHE A 122 4.37 -0.71 1.29
N ILE A 123 4.46 -1.58 2.27
CA ILE A 123 3.53 -1.64 3.39
C ILE A 123 4.19 -0.93 4.56
N LEU A 124 3.57 0.11 5.11
CA LEU A 124 4.12 0.83 6.26
C LEU A 124 3.48 0.31 7.56
N ASN A 125 4.31 0.02 8.54
CA ASN A 125 3.86 -0.36 9.89
C ASN A 125 3.49 0.88 10.68
N CYS A 126 2.20 1.22 10.70
CA CYS A 126 1.69 2.41 11.39
C CYS A 126 1.86 2.34 12.93
N SER A 127 2.11 1.15 13.48
CA SER A 127 2.38 0.94 14.91
C SER A 127 3.86 0.93 15.26
N HIS A 128 4.77 1.12 14.29
CA HIS A 128 6.21 1.08 14.53
C HIS A 128 6.63 2.19 15.48
N SER A 129 7.53 1.89 16.42
CA SER A 129 8.03 2.83 17.44
C SER A 129 8.60 4.13 16.85
N HIS A 130 9.15 4.07 15.64
CA HIS A 130 9.70 5.23 14.93
C HIS A 130 8.83 5.68 13.75
N TYR A 131 7.56 5.32 13.70
CA TYR A 131 6.66 5.66 12.57
C TYR A 131 6.57 7.18 12.31
N LYS A 132 6.75 8.01 13.34
CA LYS A 132 6.82 9.48 13.20
C LYS A 132 7.89 9.99 12.22
N LYS A 133 8.84 9.14 11.81
CA LYS A 133 9.82 9.46 10.75
C LYS A 133 9.23 9.43 9.35
N VAL A 134 8.06 8.81 9.16
CA VAL A 134 7.31 8.89 7.89
C VAL A 134 6.72 10.29 7.75
N LYS A 135 6.98 10.94 6.62
CA LYS A 135 6.53 12.32 6.36
C LYS A 135 5.84 12.44 5.01
N ILE A 136 4.72 13.16 4.95
CA ILE A 136 4.21 13.65 3.67
C ILE A 136 5.06 14.84 3.27
N ILE A 137 5.72 14.75 2.11
CA ILE A 137 6.52 15.84 1.56
C ILE A 137 5.82 16.58 0.42
N GLN A 138 4.80 15.93 -0.18
CA GLN A 138 3.97 16.57 -1.19
C GLN A 138 2.58 15.95 -1.17
N LYS A 139 1.57 16.79 -1.41
CA LYS A 139 0.16 16.41 -1.54
C LYS A 139 -0.47 17.23 -2.65
N GLN A 140 -1.08 16.57 -3.63
CA GLN A 140 -1.70 17.26 -4.75
C GLN A 140 -2.94 16.53 -5.27
N ASN A 141 -3.85 17.26 -5.89
CA ASN A 141 -4.97 16.65 -6.60
C ASN A 141 -4.47 15.73 -7.70
N PHE A 142 -5.13 14.60 -7.87
CA PHE A 142 -4.79 13.62 -8.90
C PHE A 142 -6.02 13.33 -9.76
N PRO A 143 -6.23 14.03 -10.88
CA PRO A 143 -7.31 13.73 -11.80
C PRO A 143 -7.03 12.41 -12.51
N ILE A 144 -8.00 11.49 -12.47
CA ILE A 144 -7.90 10.23 -13.18
C ILE A 144 -8.41 10.37 -14.61
N ASP A 145 -7.70 9.78 -15.58
CA ASP A 145 -8.18 9.70 -16.96
C ASP A 145 -9.42 8.79 -17.01
N PRO A 146 -10.55 9.28 -17.56
CA PRO A 146 -11.80 8.51 -17.58
C PRO A 146 -11.70 7.16 -18.32
N ARG A 147 -10.73 7.01 -19.22
CA ARG A 147 -10.50 5.75 -19.93
C ARG A 147 -10.04 4.62 -19.02
N LEU A 148 -9.40 4.94 -17.90
CA LEU A 148 -8.94 3.96 -16.91
C LEU A 148 -10.07 3.37 -16.07
N THR A 149 -11.25 4.00 -16.06
CA THR A 149 -12.40 3.59 -15.25
C THR A 149 -13.52 2.97 -16.09
N LYS A 150 -13.28 2.75 -17.37
CA LYS A 150 -14.25 2.05 -18.23
C LYS A 150 -14.28 0.57 -17.86
N THR A 151 -15.49 0.04 -17.75
CA THR A 151 -15.71 -1.41 -17.69
C THR A 151 -15.33 -2.01 -19.05
N LEU A 152 -14.43 -2.99 -19.03
CA LEU A 152 -14.09 -3.77 -20.21
C LEU A 152 -15.23 -4.72 -20.55
#